data_e52738590cc7ea2843ed2a6f12b134aa
#
_entry.id   e52738590cc7ea2843ed2a6f12b134aa
#
_cell.length_a   1.000
_cell.length_b   1.000
_cell.length_c   1.000
_cell.angle_alpha   90.00
_cell.angle_beta   90.00
_cell.angle_gamma   90.00
#
_symmetry.space_group_name_H-M   'P 1'
#
loop_
_entity.id
_entity.type
_entity.pdbx_description
1 polymer ?
#
loop_
_entity_poly.entity_id
_entity_poly.type
_entity_poly.pdbx_seq_one_letter_code
_entity_poly.pdbx_strand_id
1 'polypeptide(L)'
;MHFTARDLSFYASYPTSEGFNVDKRRYDFPITAVRQTQGRSLYELPAVAVCLLLNRFKQWGIPAAGANTLLSRIDMEALNVAVAEIEAGHRQTLICTVPVYDFDLDETGTVHGSWDRVMEAITEADCMVIDLSDLIPAVLRGEF
;
A
#
# COMPACT_ATOMS: atom_id res chain seq x y z
N MET A 1 0.77 6.86 16.19
CA MET A 1 0.90 7.92 15.17
C MET A 1 -0.31 7.90 14.25
N HIS A 2 -0.92 9.04 14.03
CA HIS A 2 -2.09 9.16 13.18
C HIS A 2 -1.82 10.07 11.99
N PHE A 3 -2.51 9.79 10.90
CA PHE A 3 -2.39 10.52 9.64
C PHE A 3 -3.75 11.08 9.23
N THR A 4 -3.75 12.24 8.59
CA THR A 4 -4.95 12.86 8.03
C THR A 4 -5.13 12.49 6.57
N ALA A 5 -6.30 12.80 6.00
CA ALA A 5 -6.53 12.63 4.55
C ALA A 5 -5.52 13.44 3.71
N ARG A 6 -5.08 14.59 4.22
CA ARG A 6 -4.05 15.40 3.56
C ARG A 6 -2.71 14.67 3.51
N ASP A 7 -2.31 14.03 4.61
CA ASP A 7 -1.10 13.22 4.65
C ASP A 7 -1.17 12.07 3.66
N LEU A 8 -2.29 11.35 3.66
CA LEU A 8 -2.50 10.23 2.75
C LEU A 8 -2.45 10.67 1.28
N SER A 9 -3.05 11.81 0.95
CA SER A 9 -3.02 12.34 -0.41
C SER A 9 -1.58 12.62 -0.87
N PHE A 10 -0.74 13.11 0.03
CA PHE A 10 0.68 13.31 -0.23
C PHE A 10 1.39 12.00 -0.53
N TYR A 11 1.23 10.99 0.32
CA TYR A 11 1.87 9.68 0.11
C TYR A 11 1.38 8.97 -1.15
N ALA A 12 0.12 9.15 -1.51
CA ALA A 12 -0.47 8.58 -2.72
C ALA A 12 -0.20 9.42 -3.98
N SER A 13 0.52 10.55 -3.85
CA SER A 13 0.84 11.47 -4.95
C SER A 13 -0.38 12.09 -5.61
N TYR A 14 -1.35 12.51 -4.81
CA TYR A 14 -2.49 13.31 -5.26
C TYR A 14 -2.21 14.79 -5.02
N PRO A 15 -2.60 15.67 -5.96
CA PRO A 15 -2.41 17.12 -5.79
C PRO A 15 -3.23 17.70 -4.64
N THR A 16 -4.40 17.11 -4.33
CA THR A 16 -5.30 17.58 -3.29
C THR A 16 -5.89 16.42 -2.49
N SER A 17 -6.24 16.67 -1.24
CA SER A 17 -6.96 15.69 -0.42
C SER A 17 -8.38 15.45 -0.92
N GLU A 18 -8.99 16.44 -1.55
CA GLU A 18 -10.32 16.31 -2.15
C GLU A 18 -10.30 15.29 -3.30
N GLY A 19 -9.36 15.42 -4.22
CA GLY A 19 -9.18 14.47 -5.33
C GLY A 19 -8.90 13.05 -4.83
N PHE A 20 -8.07 12.92 -3.80
CA PHE A 20 -7.83 11.64 -3.15
C PHE A 20 -9.11 11.04 -2.56
N ASN A 21 -9.88 11.82 -1.82
CA ASN A 21 -11.12 11.35 -1.20
C ASN A 21 -12.17 10.93 -2.24
N VAL A 22 -12.24 11.62 -3.37
CA VAL A 22 -13.14 11.25 -4.48
C VAL A 22 -12.77 9.88 -5.03
N ASP A 23 -11.50 9.66 -5.34
CA ASP A 23 -11.03 8.38 -5.89
C ASP A 23 -11.14 7.25 -4.87
N LYS A 24 -10.83 7.53 -3.60
CA LYS A 24 -10.96 6.56 -2.52
C LYS A 24 -12.38 6.00 -2.43
N ARG A 25 -13.39 6.85 -2.55
CA ARG A 25 -14.79 6.43 -2.52
C ARG A 25 -15.23 5.77 -3.82
N ARG A 26 -14.85 6.38 -4.97
CA ARG A 26 -15.26 5.89 -6.29
C ARG A 26 -14.75 4.48 -6.56
N TYR A 27 -13.52 4.20 -6.18
CA TYR A 27 -12.86 2.93 -6.46
C TYR A 27 -12.75 2.03 -5.23
N ASP A 28 -13.32 2.42 -4.11
CA ASP A 28 -13.35 1.65 -2.87
C ASP A 28 -11.95 1.16 -2.44
N PHE A 29 -10.99 2.08 -2.37
CA PHE A 29 -9.64 1.74 -1.92
C PHE A 29 -9.68 1.15 -0.51
N PRO A 30 -8.85 0.13 -0.20
CA PRO A 30 -8.82 -0.53 1.10
C PRO A 30 -8.15 0.34 2.17
N ILE A 31 -8.72 1.51 2.40
CA ILE A 31 -8.24 2.52 3.34
C ILE A 31 -9.39 2.87 4.27
N THR A 32 -9.25 2.51 5.55
CA THR A 32 -10.29 2.73 6.55
C THR A 32 -9.79 3.68 7.62
N ALA A 33 -10.59 4.70 7.93
CA ALA A 33 -10.32 5.58 9.05
C ALA A 33 -10.50 4.80 10.36
N VAL A 34 -9.57 4.98 11.29
CA VAL A 34 -9.64 4.32 12.61
C VAL A 34 -10.34 5.19 13.63
N ARG A 35 -10.43 6.49 13.37
CA ARG A 35 -11.03 7.44 14.29
C ARG A 35 -11.49 8.68 13.55
N GLN A 36 -12.59 9.28 14.02
CA GLN A 36 -13.02 10.60 13.58
C GLN A 36 -12.99 11.56 14.77
N THR A 37 -12.34 12.69 14.61
CA THR A 37 -12.25 13.73 15.63
C THR A 37 -12.56 15.08 14.98
N GLN A 38 -13.54 15.81 15.51
CA GLN A 38 -13.92 17.15 15.02
C GLN A 38 -14.20 17.18 13.50
N GLY A 39 -14.88 16.15 12.98
CA GLY A 39 -15.19 16.04 11.57
C GLY A 39 -14.03 15.60 10.69
N ARG A 40 -12.87 15.25 11.28
CA ARG A 40 -11.71 14.76 10.55
C ARG A 40 -11.55 13.26 10.74
N SER A 41 -11.28 12.56 9.64
CA SER A 41 -10.89 11.15 9.67
C SER A 41 -9.39 11.04 9.97
N LEU A 42 -9.06 10.13 10.87
CA LEU A 42 -7.67 9.79 11.20
C LEU A 42 -7.37 8.37 10.76
N TYR A 43 -6.16 8.17 10.29
CA TYR A 43 -5.70 6.91 9.71
C TYR A 43 -4.41 6.45 10.40
N GLU A 44 -4.14 5.17 10.30
CA GLU A 44 -2.90 4.57 10.83
C GLU A 44 -1.94 4.17 9.71
N LEU A 45 -0.77 3.69 10.09
CA LEU A 45 0.31 3.35 9.18
C LEU A 45 -0.08 2.37 8.06
N PRO A 46 -0.95 1.37 8.26
CA PRO A 46 -1.41 0.52 7.14
C PRO A 46 -2.04 1.30 5.99
N ALA A 47 -2.79 2.35 6.29
CA ALA A 47 -3.35 3.22 5.25
C ALA A 47 -2.26 3.95 4.45
N VAL A 48 -1.19 4.36 5.12
CA VAL A 48 -0.01 4.97 4.45
C VAL A 48 0.64 3.96 3.51
N ALA A 49 0.79 2.70 3.93
CA ALA A 49 1.34 1.65 3.08
C ALA A 49 0.54 1.47 1.79
N VAL A 50 -0.79 1.47 1.88
CA VAL A 50 -1.66 1.42 0.69
C VAL A 50 -1.43 2.64 -0.20
N CYS A 51 -1.30 3.83 0.38
CA CYS A 51 -1.05 5.05 -0.38
C CYS A 51 0.30 5.02 -1.10
N LEU A 52 1.33 4.44 -0.48
CA LEU A 52 2.64 4.25 -1.12
C LEU A 52 2.55 3.28 -2.31
N LEU A 53 1.74 2.24 -2.20
CA LEU A 53 1.45 1.33 -3.31
C LEU A 53 0.73 2.07 -4.44
N LEU A 54 -0.29 2.87 -4.13
CA LEU A 54 -1.00 3.69 -5.11
C LEU A 54 -0.05 4.65 -5.83
N ASN A 55 0.86 5.29 -5.11
CA ASN A 55 1.87 6.15 -5.68
C ASN A 55 2.74 5.39 -6.69
N ARG A 56 3.18 4.19 -6.36
CA ARG A 56 3.99 3.36 -7.24
C ARG A 56 3.22 2.99 -8.51
N PHE A 57 1.98 2.58 -8.38
CA PHE A 57 1.13 2.27 -9.54
C PHE A 57 0.96 3.49 -10.45
N LYS A 58 0.75 4.66 -9.85
CA LYS A 58 0.62 5.92 -10.59
C LYS A 58 1.90 6.27 -11.34
N GLN A 59 3.07 6.07 -10.73
CA GLN A 59 4.37 6.27 -11.39
C GLN A 59 4.53 5.37 -12.63
N TRP A 60 3.91 4.20 -12.63
CA TRP A 60 3.91 3.28 -13.76
C TRP A 60 2.78 3.54 -14.76
N GLY A 61 2.05 4.63 -14.61
CA GLY A 61 0.98 5.01 -15.53
C GLY A 61 -0.32 4.22 -15.35
N ILE A 62 -0.50 3.53 -14.22
CA ILE A 62 -1.72 2.77 -13.93
C ILE A 62 -2.79 3.71 -13.40
N PRO A 63 -3.95 3.83 -14.06
CA PRO A 63 -5.04 4.68 -13.58
C PRO A 63 -5.66 4.14 -12.29
N ALA A 64 -6.38 5.01 -11.56
CA ALA A 64 -6.95 4.67 -10.25
C ALA A 64 -7.83 3.40 -10.27
N ALA A 65 -8.64 3.22 -11.31
CA ALA A 65 -9.47 2.02 -11.46
C ALA A 65 -8.62 0.74 -11.56
N GLY A 66 -7.54 0.78 -12.35
CA GLY A 66 -6.58 -0.32 -12.48
C GLY A 66 -5.79 -0.55 -11.20
N ALA A 67 -5.39 0.52 -10.52
CA ALA A 67 -4.71 0.44 -9.23
C ALA A 67 -5.56 -0.29 -8.19
N ASN A 68 -6.87 -0.02 -8.14
CA ASN A 68 -7.76 -0.73 -7.23
C ASN A 68 -7.82 -2.23 -7.52
N THR A 69 -7.85 -2.63 -8.78
CA THR A 69 -7.79 -4.04 -9.18
C THR A 69 -6.51 -4.70 -8.67
N LEU A 70 -5.36 -4.03 -8.79
CA LEU A 70 -4.09 -4.55 -8.28
C LEU A 70 -4.07 -4.63 -6.75
N LEU A 71 -4.59 -3.62 -6.06
CA LEU A 71 -4.71 -3.63 -4.60
C LEU A 71 -5.58 -4.79 -4.11
N SER A 72 -6.65 -5.13 -4.84
CA SER A 72 -7.53 -6.25 -4.47
C SER A 72 -6.82 -7.61 -4.54
N ARG A 73 -5.68 -7.69 -5.22
CA ARG A 73 -4.87 -8.90 -5.33
C ARG A 73 -3.81 -9.02 -4.22
N ILE A 74 -3.67 -8.00 -3.38
CA ILE A 74 -2.72 -8.03 -2.27
C ILE A 74 -3.42 -8.56 -1.03
N ASP A 75 -2.76 -9.45 -0.30
CA ASP A 75 -3.21 -9.89 1.01
C ASP A 75 -3.08 -8.73 2.02
N MET A 76 -4.19 -8.02 2.24
CA MET A 76 -4.21 -6.85 3.12
C MET A 76 -3.96 -7.23 4.59
N GLU A 77 -4.37 -8.39 5.03
CA GLU A 77 -4.10 -8.86 6.38
C GLU A 77 -2.59 -9.06 6.58
N ALA A 78 -1.93 -9.70 5.63
CA ALA A 78 -0.47 -9.87 5.66
C ALA A 78 0.26 -8.53 5.60
N LEU A 79 -0.23 -7.58 4.79
CA LEU A 79 0.33 -6.23 4.73
C LEU A 79 0.22 -5.51 6.07
N ASN A 80 -0.95 -5.57 6.71
CA ASN A 80 -1.18 -4.95 8.01
C ASN A 80 -0.28 -5.54 9.09
N VAL A 81 -0.11 -6.85 9.12
CA VAL A 81 0.79 -7.54 10.05
C VAL A 81 2.24 -7.10 9.82
N ALA A 82 2.69 -7.08 8.56
CA ALA A 82 4.06 -6.68 8.22
C ALA A 82 4.35 -5.22 8.62
N VAL A 83 3.40 -4.32 8.39
CA VAL A 83 3.53 -2.91 8.78
C VAL A 83 3.63 -2.77 10.30
N ALA A 84 2.79 -3.49 11.05
CA ALA A 84 2.84 -3.48 12.50
C ALA A 84 4.17 -4.02 13.04
N GLU A 85 4.73 -5.05 12.42
CA GLU A 85 6.03 -5.60 12.78
C GLU A 85 7.18 -4.62 12.52
N ILE A 86 7.11 -3.85 11.43
CA ILE A 86 8.08 -2.79 11.16
C ILE A 86 7.98 -1.68 12.22
N GLU A 87 6.76 -1.25 12.54
CA GLU A 87 6.54 -0.23 13.56
C GLU A 87 7.07 -0.65 14.93
N ALA A 88 6.93 -1.94 15.27
CA ALA A 88 7.44 -2.52 16.51
C ALA A 88 8.95 -2.79 16.50
N GLY A 89 9.62 -2.62 15.37
CA GLY A 89 11.06 -2.89 15.23
C GLY A 89 11.39 -4.38 15.07
N HIS A 90 10.39 -5.22 14.78
CA HIS A 90 10.57 -6.67 14.67
C HIS A 90 10.75 -7.14 13.22
N ARG A 91 10.72 -6.24 12.27
CA ARG A 91 10.83 -6.56 10.85
C ARG A 91 11.54 -5.43 10.11
N GLN A 92 12.41 -5.80 9.17
CA GLN A 92 13.16 -4.83 8.36
C GLN A 92 12.76 -4.86 6.88
N THR A 93 12.05 -5.87 6.45
CA THR A 93 11.75 -6.08 5.03
C THR A 93 10.24 -6.14 4.79
N LEU A 94 9.78 -5.34 3.84
CA LEU A 94 8.41 -5.37 3.37
C LEU A 94 8.42 -5.21 1.85
N ILE A 95 8.23 -6.31 1.14
CA ILE A 95 8.24 -6.36 -0.32
C ILE A 95 6.94 -7.00 -0.78
N CYS A 96 6.21 -6.30 -1.65
CA CYS A 96 4.97 -6.81 -2.22
C CYS A 96 5.23 -7.31 -3.64
N THR A 97 4.74 -8.49 -3.96
CA THR A 97 4.65 -8.96 -5.35
C THR A 97 3.19 -8.95 -5.76
N VAL A 98 2.90 -8.35 -6.91
CA VAL A 98 1.55 -8.24 -7.44
C VAL A 98 1.51 -8.87 -8.82
N PRO A 99 0.70 -9.93 -9.05
CA PRO A 99 0.58 -10.53 -10.36
C PRO A 99 0.09 -9.52 -11.40
N VAL A 100 0.76 -9.49 -12.56
CA VAL A 100 0.45 -8.56 -13.64
C VAL A 100 -0.73 -9.04 -14.46
N TYR A 101 -0.88 -10.36 -14.59
CA TYR A 101 -1.91 -10.98 -15.41
C TYR A 101 -2.96 -11.68 -14.59
N ASP A 102 -4.20 -11.63 -15.08
CA ASP A 102 -5.40 -12.17 -14.43
C ASP A 102 -5.69 -13.58 -14.92
N PHE A 103 -4.67 -14.45 -14.97
CA PHE A 103 -4.82 -15.79 -15.51
C PHE A 103 -5.38 -16.81 -14.51
N ASP A 104 -5.30 -16.52 -13.22
CA ASP A 104 -5.81 -17.40 -12.19
C ASP A 104 -6.33 -16.56 -11.02
N LEU A 105 -7.60 -16.73 -10.70
CA LEU A 105 -8.25 -16.03 -9.58
C LEU A 105 -7.68 -16.41 -8.21
N ASP A 106 -6.82 -17.44 -8.16
CA ASP A 106 -6.22 -17.93 -6.93
C ASP A 106 -4.84 -17.31 -6.64
N GLU A 107 -4.25 -16.54 -7.58
CA GLU A 107 -2.97 -15.87 -7.36
C GLU A 107 -3.18 -14.52 -6.67
N THR A 108 -3.04 -14.51 -5.36
CA THR A 108 -3.00 -13.28 -4.58
C THR A 108 -1.60 -12.71 -4.54
N GLY A 109 -1.51 -11.38 -4.56
CA GLY A 109 -0.26 -10.69 -4.29
C GLY A 109 0.21 -11.02 -2.88
N THR A 110 1.50 -11.24 -2.72
CA THR A 110 2.08 -11.71 -1.47
C THR A 110 3.00 -10.64 -0.88
N VAL A 111 2.99 -10.59 0.44
CA VAL A 111 3.91 -9.75 1.21
C VAL A 111 5.06 -10.64 1.70
N HIS A 112 6.27 -10.29 1.31
CA HIS A 112 7.46 -11.11 1.59
C HIS A 112 8.33 -10.48 2.67
N GLY A 113 8.94 -11.35 3.50
CA GLY A 113 9.90 -10.95 4.51
C GLY A 113 11.37 -11.05 4.06
N SER A 114 11.64 -11.56 2.87
CA SER A 114 12.99 -11.70 2.34
C SER A 114 13.01 -11.65 0.83
N TRP A 115 14.17 -11.28 0.26
CA TRP A 115 14.37 -11.28 -1.18
C TRP A 115 14.39 -12.67 -1.80
N ASP A 116 14.78 -13.71 -1.05
CA ASP A 116 14.75 -15.10 -1.53
C ASP A 116 13.32 -15.52 -1.88
N ARG A 117 12.35 -15.14 -1.06
CA ARG A 117 10.92 -15.39 -1.32
C ARG A 117 10.42 -14.63 -2.54
N VAL A 118 10.89 -13.38 -2.72
CA VAL A 118 10.55 -12.58 -3.89
C VAL A 118 11.07 -13.26 -5.16
N MET A 119 12.30 -13.74 -5.15
CA MET A 119 12.90 -14.42 -6.29
C MET A 119 12.13 -15.69 -6.68
N GLU A 120 11.66 -16.45 -5.71
CA GLU A 120 10.78 -17.59 -5.95
C GLU A 120 9.48 -17.17 -6.65
N ALA A 121 8.85 -16.10 -6.17
CA ALA A 121 7.59 -15.62 -6.72
C ALA A 121 7.72 -15.15 -8.17
N ILE A 122 8.77 -14.40 -8.50
CA ILE A 122 8.98 -13.89 -9.87
C ILE A 122 9.40 -14.96 -10.88
N THR A 123 9.92 -16.10 -10.40
CA THR A 123 10.21 -17.25 -11.30
C THR A 123 8.95 -18.02 -11.66
N GLU A 124 7.91 -17.93 -10.84
CA GLU A 124 6.65 -18.67 -11.05
C GLU A 124 5.62 -17.89 -11.88
N ALA A 125 5.64 -16.56 -11.79
CA ALA A 125 4.68 -15.71 -12.48
C ALA A 125 5.25 -14.32 -12.73
N ASP A 126 4.75 -13.65 -13.77
CA ASP A 126 5.07 -12.24 -14.01
C ASP A 126 4.43 -11.38 -12.94
N CYS A 127 5.25 -10.76 -12.13
CA CYS A 127 4.82 -9.93 -11.01
C CYS A 127 5.44 -8.54 -11.07
N MET A 128 4.70 -7.55 -10.57
CA MET A 128 5.29 -6.30 -10.14
C MET A 128 5.88 -6.51 -8.75
N VAL A 129 7.07 -5.96 -8.52
CA VAL A 129 7.76 -6.01 -7.23
C VAL A 129 7.84 -4.60 -6.66
N ILE A 130 7.30 -4.41 -5.46
CA ILE A 130 7.29 -3.11 -4.79
C ILE A 130 7.94 -3.28 -3.43
N ASP A 131 9.07 -2.60 -3.23
CA ASP A 131 9.81 -2.62 -1.98
C ASP A 131 9.43 -1.38 -1.15
N LEU A 132 8.79 -1.61 -0.01
CA LEU A 132 8.43 -0.58 0.96
C LEU A 132 9.34 -0.58 2.19
N SER A 133 10.41 -1.38 2.18
CA SER A 133 11.26 -1.59 3.36
C SER A 133 11.85 -0.30 3.91
N ASP A 134 12.27 0.61 3.03
CA ASP A 134 12.86 1.90 3.43
C ASP A 134 11.82 3.00 3.57
N LEU A 135 10.71 2.92 2.85
CA LEU A 135 9.69 3.96 2.82
C LEU A 135 8.89 4.02 4.12
N ILE A 136 8.49 2.88 4.67
CA ILE A 136 7.72 2.84 5.91
C ILE A 136 8.53 3.41 7.08
N PRO A 137 9.79 3.00 7.32
CA PRO A 137 10.61 3.64 8.35
C PRO A 137 10.83 5.13 8.12
N ALA A 138 10.98 5.57 6.87
CA ALA A 138 11.12 6.99 6.55
C ALA A 138 9.89 7.79 6.94
N VAL A 139 8.69 7.25 6.71
CA VAL A 139 7.43 7.86 7.16
C VAL A 139 7.42 7.99 8.69
N LEU A 140 7.83 6.96 9.40
CA LEU A 140 7.87 6.96 10.87
C LEU A 140 8.84 8.01 11.42
N ARG A 141 9.93 8.27 10.70
CA ARG A 141 10.90 9.31 11.08
C ARG A 141 10.53 10.72 10.61
N GLY A 142 9.45 10.86 9.84
CA GLY A 142 9.07 12.16 9.26
C GLY A 142 10.01 12.64 8.16
N GLU A 143 10.73 11.73 7.50
CA GLU A 143 11.75 12.03 6.47
C GLU A 143 11.21 11.88 5.03
N PHE A 144 9.94 11.82 4.88
CA PHE A 144 9.34 11.59 3.57
C PHE A 144 9.10 12.89 2.80
#